data_469889e59a4bea680efe5ea13562a585
#
_entry.id   469889e59a4bea680efe5ea13562a585
#
_cell.length_a   1.000
_cell.length_b   1.000
_cell.length_c   1.000
_cell.angle_alpha   90.00
_cell.angle_beta   90.00
_cell.angle_gamma   90.00
#
_symmetry.space_group_name_H-M   'P 1'
#
loop_
_entity.id
_entity.type
_entity.pdbx_description
1 polymer ?
#
loop_
_entity_poly.entity_id
_entity_poly.type
_entity_poly.pdbx_seq_one_letter_code
_entity_poly.pdbx_strand_id
1 'polypeptide(L)'
;MGPGAQSLYSDPGSHHLCREDPTNQGRQRMSRQKVLYGLGSTIHPWRKSNLRGIVFYNIEALRGEEVRIFDTTLRDGEQTPGVSLTPEEKIIIARQLDKLGVNVIEAGFPVSSRGDFEAVRRVAAEGLSAEVCGLARIMRKDIDAALDAEVDMVHVFVSTSDIQIQHTIKKSREEIVAQAVEAVEYVKSHGRTCLFSAMDATRTPIPFLKEIFGAVEEARCDIINIPDTVGVAIPTTFRHLVKEICDSTKNMVVDVHCHNDFGLAVANNLAAFEAGAREVQVAANGLGERAGNANLAETVMGLHSMYGAKTTIHTPYLFETAKLVERLTEVRISRTAPIVGENAFAHESGIHSHGVLERSDTFEPGIMTPEMVGHKRRIVLGKHTGRHAVKQSLSEMGYAPNDDQLQEILERVKDLGDKGKAVTGADLMTIAEVVIGELAKDKQAVILKELAVMTGNTLTSTATVRAVVRGEERVLADIGVGPVDAALNAVRGILGEETAVKISDFRIEAITGGSDALAEVVIGVENGRLGRKVTARSAREDIVMASVEALINAINRLMLLEEDAI
;
A
#
# COMPACT_ATOMS: atom_id res chain seq x y z
N MET A 1 -11.34 -30.74 50.21
CA MET A 1 -12.67 -31.39 50.26
C MET A 1 -13.47 -30.80 49.12
N GLY A 2 -13.70 -31.61 48.07
CA GLY A 2 -14.62 -31.32 47.00
C GLY A 2 -16.07 -31.63 47.41
N PRO A 3 -17.07 -31.76 46.53
CA PRO A 3 -17.10 -32.07 45.11
C PRO A 3 -18.07 -31.14 44.34
N GLY A 4 -18.39 -31.21 43.11
CA GLY A 4 -18.32 -32.17 42.05
C GLY A 4 -19.01 -31.60 40.79
N ALA A 5 -18.44 -31.90 39.67
CA ALA A 5 -19.01 -31.65 38.34
C ALA A 5 -20.12 -32.68 38.05
N GLN A 6 -21.17 -32.27 37.35
CA GLN A 6 -21.99 -33.22 36.58
C GLN A 6 -22.33 -32.66 35.19
N SER A 7 -21.85 -33.42 34.22
CA SER A 7 -22.20 -33.40 32.82
C SER A 7 -23.64 -33.84 32.59
N LEU A 8 -24.33 -33.28 31.61
CA LEU A 8 -25.49 -33.88 30.97
C LEU A 8 -25.38 -33.76 29.45
N TYR A 9 -24.80 -34.78 28.86
CA TYR A 9 -25.13 -35.24 27.49
C TYR A 9 -26.28 -36.23 27.61
N SER A 10 -27.31 -36.07 26.80
CA SER A 10 -28.21 -37.15 26.41
C SER A 10 -28.81 -36.87 25.05
N ASP A 11 -28.35 -37.62 24.06
CA ASP A 11 -29.09 -38.03 22.86
C ASP A 11 -30.04 -39.17 23.28
N PRO A 12 -31.19 -39.43 22.66
CA PRO A 12 -31.28 -40.08 21.35
C PRO A 12 -32.51 -39.79 20.49
N GLY A 13 -32.31 -39.84 19.18
CA GLY A 13 -33.03 -40.48 18.13
C GLY A 13 -34.55 -40.75 18.17
N SER A 14 -35.20 -40.27 17.11
CA SER A 14 -36.25 -41.06 16.46
C SER A 14 -36.44 -40.66 14.99
N HIS A 15 -36.16 -41.59 14.10
CA HIS A 15 -36.50 -41.54 12.69
C HIS A 15 -38.00 -41.50 12.48
N HIS A 16 -38.52 -40.50 11.76
CA HIS A 16 -39.80 -40.63 11.05
C HIS A 16 -39.59 -40.31 9.57
N LEU A 17 -39.63 -41.36 8.79
CA LEU A 17 -39.77 -41.34 7.34
C LEU A 17 -41.14 -40.76 6.97
N CYS A 18 -41.20 -39.58 6.39
CA CYS A 18 -42.34 -39.09 5.65
C CYS A 18 -42.17 -39.41 4.16
N ARG A 19 -43.11 -40.19 3.63
CA ARG A 19 -43.25 -40.52 2.21
C ARG A 19 -43.56 -39.24 1.42
N GLU A 20 -42.85 -39.01 0.33
CA GLU A 20 -43.09 -37.92 -0.61
C GLU A 20 -44.31 -38.22 -1.50
N ASP A 21 -45.18 -37.22 -1.65
CA ASP A 21 -46.30 -37.20 -2.56
C ASP A 21 -45.88 -36.51 -3.89
N PRO A 22 -46.03 -37.17 -5.07
CA PRO A 22 -45.45 -36.68 -6.32
C PRO A 22 -46.22 -35.55 -7.02
N THR A 23 -47.27 -34.96 -6.45
CA THR A 23 -48.17 -34.04 -7.19
C THR A 23 -47.95 -32.55 -6.93
N ASN A 24 -46.86 -32.10 -6.29
CA ASN A 24 -46.71 -30.69 -5.92
C ASN A 24 -45.40 -30.04 -6.43
N GLN A 25 -44.91 -30.43 -7.61
CA GLN A 25 -43.69 -29.81 -8.19
C GLN A 25 -43.90 -28.46 -8.92
N GLY A 26 -45.16 -27.97 -9.00
CA GLY A 26 -45.47 -26.76 -9.78
C GLY A 26 -45.50 -25.43 -8.99
N ARG A 27 -45.56 -25.46 -7.65
CA ARG A 27 -45.78 -24.21 -6.87
C ARG A 27 -44.61 -23.72 -5.99
N GLN A 28 -43.55 -24.46 -5.84
CA GLN A 28 -42.42 -24.03 -4.99
C GLN A 28 -41.31 -23.24 -5.71
N ARG A 29 -41.32 -23.13 -7.03
CA ARG A 29 -40.33 -22.34 -7.77
C ARG A 29 -40.60 -20.81 -7.79
N MET A 30 -41.82 -20.36 -7.46
CA MET A 30 -42.16 -18.95 -7.44
C MET A 30 -42.00 -18.25 -6.08
N SER A 31 -41.78 -18.98 -4.98
CA SER A 31 -41.70 -18.37 -3.64
C SER A 31 -40.26 -17.99 -3.20
N ARG A 32 -39.23 -18.64 -3.76
CA ARG A 32 -37.83 -18.29 -3.43
C ARG A 32 -37.32 -17.04 -4.12
N GLN A 33 -37.94 -16.60 -5.21
CA GLN A 33 -37.59 -15.31 -5.85
C GLN A 33 -38.24 -14.09 -5.17
N LYS A 34 -39.30 -14.26 -4.38
CA LYS A 34 -40.00 -13.12 -3.73
C LYS A 34 -39.42 -12.72 -2.37
N VAL A 35 -38.62 -13.56 -1.73
CA VAL A 35 -38.03 -13.25 -0.42
C VAL A 35 -36.79 -12.32 -0.52
N LEU A 36 -36.15 -12.26 -1.71
CA LEU A 36 -35.00 -11.36 -1.98
C LEU A 36 -35.42 -9.96 -2.48
N TYR A 37 -36.70 -9.70 -2.73
CA TYR A 37 -37.18 -8.45 -3.33
C TYR A 37 -38.17 -7.65 -2.46
N GLY A 38 -38.18 -7.87 -1.17
CA GLY A 38 -39.05 -7.17 -0.22
C GLY A 38 -38.54 -5.81 0.28
N LEU A 39 -37.45 -5.26 -0.27
CA LEU A 39 -36.99 -3.90 -0.02
C LEU A 39 -37.29 -3.06 -1.26
N GLY A 40 -38.22 -2.10 -1.09
CA GLY A 40 -38.88 -1.36 -2.14
C GLY A 40 -38.01 -0.80 -3.27
N SER A 41 -38.56 -1.03 -4.44
CA SER A 41 -38.47 -0.28 -5.71
C SER A 41 -37.25 0.61 -5.97
N THR A 42 -36.45 0.18 -6.90
CA THR A 42 -35.52 0.77 -7.87
C THR A 42 -34.08 0.31 -7.76
N ILE A 43 -33.83 -0.97 -7.58
CA ILE A 43 -32.56 -1.53 -8.04
C ILE A 43 -32.80 -1.90 -9.50
N HIS A 44 -32.31 -1.08 -10.41
CA HIS A 44 -32.27 -1.44 -11.82
C HIS A 44 -31.48 -2.73 -12.01
N PRO A 45 -31.88 -3.60 -12.94
CA PRO A 45 -31.23 -4.88 -13.15
C PRO A 45 -29.75 -4.65 -13.45
N TRP A 46 -28.90 -5.50 -12.90
CA TRP A 46 -27.48 -5.61 -13.17
C TRP A 46 -27.25 -5.59 -14.68
N ARG A 47 -26.66 -4.54 -15.25
CA ARG A 47 -26.26 -4.50 -16.63
C ARG A 47 -24.86 -5.02 -16.81
N LYS A 48 -24.66 -5.78 -17.88
CA LYS A 48 -23.33 -6.19 -18.33
C LYS A 48 -22.61 -4.97 -18.89
N SER A 49 -21.57 -4.47 -18.22
CA SER A 49 -20.64 -3.55 -18.85
C SER A 49 -19.57 -4.39 -19.57
N ASN A 50 -19.31 -4.06 -20.83
CA ASN A 50 -18.33 -4.75 -21.65
C ASN A 50 -17.13 -3.83 -21.86
N LEU A 51 -16.13 -3.92 -20.97
CA LEU A 51 -14.87 -3.23 -21.14
C LEU A 51 -13.86 -4.22 -21.76
N ARG A 52 -13.42 -3.94 -22.98
CA ARG A 52 -12.43 -4.75 -23.72
C ARG A 52 -12.77 -6.26 -23.83
N GLY A 53 -14.06 -6.62 -23.89
CA GLY A 53 -14.50 -8.01 -23.98
C GLY A 53 -14.65 -8.74 -22.66
N ILE A 54 -14.43 -8.06 -21.52
CA ILE A 54 -14.65 -8.59 -20.18
C ILE A 54 -16.03 -8.16 -19.68
N VAL A 55 -16.78 -9.09 -19.09
CA VAL A 55 -18.12 -8.84 -18.57
C VAL A 55 -18.06 -8.58 -17.08
N PHE A 56 -18.46 -7.38 -16.65
CA PHE A 56 -18.64 -7.00 -15.25
C PHE A 56 -20.11 -6.81 -14.93
N TYR A 57 -20.49 -7.12 -13.69
CA TYR A 57 -21.83 -6.88 -13.17
C TYR A 57 -21.77 -5.72 -12.17
N ASN A 58 -21.87 -4.49 -12.65
CA ASN A 58 -21.79 -3.26 -11.86
C ASN A 58 -23.14 -2.55 -11.80
N ILE A 59 -23.33 -1.68 -10.80
CA ILE A 59 -24.52 -0.84 -10.65
C ILE A 59 -24.38 0.38 -11.56
N GLU A 60 -24.94 0.34 -12.77
CA GLU A 60 -24.86 1.47 -13.72
C GLU A 60 -25.62 2.73 -13.26
N ALA A 61 -26.62 2.58 -12.38
CA ALA A 61 -27.45 3.69 -11.93
C ALA A 61 -26.66 4.80 -11.18
N LEU A 62 -25.49 4.49 -10.64
CA LEU A 62 -24.63 5.41 -9.88
C LEU A 62 -23.47 5.96 -10.71
N ARG A 63 -23.39 5.59 -12.00
CA ARG A 63 -22.32 6.05 -12.89
C ARG A 63 -22.42 7.55 -13.13
N GLY A 64 -21.30 8.24 -12.87
CA GLY A 64 -21.21 9.67 -13.04
C GLY A 64 -21.78 10.51 -11.90
N GLU A 65 -22.31 9.87 -10.85
CA GLU A 65 -22.63 10.56 -9.60
C GLU A 65 -21.35 11.13 -8.97
N GLU A 66 -21.45 12.35 -8.47
CA GLU A 66 -20.33 13.03 -7.82
C GLU A 66 -20.27 12.65 -6.34
N VAL A 67 -19.07 12.38 -5.85
CA VAL A 67 -18.82 12.12 -4.43
C VAL A 67 -17.54 12.82 -3.98
N ARG A 68 -17.63 13.53 -2.86
CA ARG A 68 -16.52 14.24 -2.23
C ARG A 68 -15.70 13.26 -1.38
N ILE A 69 -14.41 13.48 -1.36
CA ILE A 69 -13.48 12.71 -0.52
C ILE A 69 -12.98 13.62 0.60
N PHE A 70 -13.32 13.24 1.83
CA PHE A 70 -12.89 13.90 3.06
C PHE A 70 -11.77 13.05 3.69
N ASP A 71 -10.56 13.59 3.80
CA ASP A 71 -9.42 12.88 4.37
C ASP A 71 -9.20 13.27 5.84
N THR A 72 -9.17 12.27 6.71
CA THR A 72 -8.96 12.43 8.16
C THR A 72 -7.59 11.90 8.62
N THR A 73 -6.63 11.71 7.71
CA THR A 73 -5.28 11.19 8.04
C THR A 73 -4.59 12.02 9.12
N LEU A 74 -4.72 13.35 9.06
CA LEU A 74 -4.06 14.27 9.99
C LEU A 74 -4.79 14.48 11.32
N ARG A 75 -6.02 13.93 11.44
CA ARG A 75 -6.79 13.96 12.69
C ARG A 75 -6.96 12.56 13.27
N ASP A 76 -7.85 11.72 12.70
CA ASP A 76 -8.10 10.36 13.20
C ASP A 76 -6.95 9.42 12.86
N GLY A 77 -6.34 9.60 11.68
CA GLY A 77 -5.14 8.86 11.30
C GLY A 77 -3.99 9.06 12.27
N GLU A 78 -3.79 10.24 12.81
CA GLU A 78 -2.79 10.51 13.84
C GLU A 78 -3.13 9.87 15.20
N GLN A 79 -4.40 9.52 15.43
CA GLN A 79 -4.80 8.78 16.64
C GLN A 79 -4.44 7.29 16.59
N THR A 80 -3.85 6.82 15.50
CA THR A 80 -3.25 5.47 15.46
C THR A 80 -2.23 5.31 16.58
N PRO A 81 -2.36 4.29 17.45
CA PRO A 81 -1.43 4.10 18.55
C PRO A 81 0.03 4.03 18.07
N GLY A 82 0.88 4.92 18.58
CA GLY A 82 2.29 5.02 18.21
C GLY A 82 2.61 6.03 17.10
N VAL A 83 1.61 6.65 16.48
CA VAL A 83 1.81 7.74 15.51
C VAL A 83 1.83 9.08 16.23
N SER A 84 2.77 9.94 15.87
CA SER A 84 2.83 11.34 16.31
C SER A 84 3.53 12.15 15.22
N LEU A 85 2.82 13.08 14.62
CA LEU A 85 3.31 13.91 13.52
C LEU A 85 3.71 15.29 14.02
N THR A 86 4.85 15.76 13.57
CA THR A 86 5.25 17.16 13.76
C THR A 86 4.41 18.10 12.87
N PRO A 87 4.29 19.39 13.21
CA PRO A 87 3.60 20.35 12.33
C PRO A 87 4.17 20.39 10.91
N GLU A 88 5.47 20.19 10.74
CA GLU A 88 6.14 20.11 9.44
C GLU A 88 5.69 18.90 8.63
N GLU A 89 5.60 17.73 9.26
CA GLU A 89 5.12 16.50 8.63
C GLU A 89 3.64 16.59 8.26
N LYS A 90 2.81 17.20 9.11
CA LYS A 90 1.40 17.47 8.77
C LYS A 90 1.27 18.33 7.51
N ILE A 91 2.09 19.38 7.36
CA ILE A 91 2.10 20.22 6.15
C ILE A 91 2.52 19.43 4.92
N ILE A 92 3.54 18.58 5.04
CA ILE A 92 4.00 17.74 3.92
C ILE A 92 2.88 16.79 3.47
N ILE A 93 2.19 16.14 4.41
CA ILE A 93 1.06 15.27 4.10
C ILE A 93 -0.11 16.06 3.52
N ALA A 94 -0.46 17.23 4.10
CA ALA A 94 -1.54 18.08 3.61
C ALA A 94 -1.33 18.50 2.15
N ARG A 95 -0.12 18.94 1.79
CA ARG A 95 0.24 19.28 0.41
C ARG A 95 0.14 18.08 -0.54
N GLN A 96 0.49 16.89 -0.08
CA GLN A 96 0.36 15.67 -0.89
C GLN A 96 -1.10 15.25 -1.07
N LEU A 97 -1.94 15.40 -0.04
CA LEU A 97 -3.38 15.16 -0.11
C LEU A 97 -4.07 16.17 -1.05
N ASP A 98 -3.69 17.43 -1.01
CA ASP A 98 -4.15 18.48 -1.93
C ASP A 98 -3.73 18.17 -3.38
N LYS A 99 -2.47 17.80 -3.61
CA LYS A 99 -1.97 17.31 -4.91
C LYS A 99 -2.74 16.09 -5.41
N LEU A 100 -3.10 15.18 -4.51
CA LEU A 100 -3.93 14.01 -4.82
C LEU A 100 -5.35 14.43 -5.22
N GLY A 101 -5.85 15.56 -4.74
CA GLY A 101 -7.14 16.12 -5.08
C GLY A 101 -8.26 15.74 -4.12
N VAL A 102 -8.00 15.55 -2.81
CA VAL A 102 -9.06 15.41 -1.82
C VAL A 102 -9.86 16.71 -1.71
N ASN A 103 -11.14 16.61 -1.37
CA ASN A 103 -12.00 17.79 -1.25
C ASN A 103 -11.81 18.50 0.09
N VAL A 104 -11.59 17.72 1.15
CA VAL A 104 -11.43 18.21 2.52
C VAL A 104 -10.27 17.52 3.21
N ILE A 105 -9.47 18.27 3.97
CA ILE A 105 -8.41 17.77 4.84
C ILE A 105 -8.74 18.12 6.28
N GLU A 106 -9.06 17.13 7.10
CA GLU A 106 -9.24 17.31 8.54
C GLU A 106 -7.86 17.37 9.22
N ALA A 107 -7.41 18.59 9.50
CA ALA A 107 -6.04 18.87 9.89
C ALA A 107 -5.70 18.53 11.35
N GLY A 108 -6.70 18.39 12.21
CA GLY A 108 -6.49 18.04 13.62
C GLY A 108 -7.61 18.49 14.54
N PHE A 109 -7.32 18.48 15.85
CA PHE A 109 -8.23 18.91 16.91
C PHE A 109 -7.61 20.10 17.69
N PRO A 110 -7.82 21.35 17.23
CA PRO A 110 -7.09 22.53 17.71
C PRO A 110 -7.07 22.75 19.23
N VAL A 111 -8.14 22.33 19.92
CA VAL A 111 -8.23 22.50 21.39
C VAL A 111 -7.43 21.46 22.18
N SER A 112 -6.97 20.39 21.52
CA SER A 112 -6.31 19.25 22.21
C SER A 112 -4.96 19.65 22.82
N SER A 113 -4.16 20.45 22.10
CA SER A 113 -2.86 20.92 22.53
C SER A 113 -2.44 22.20 21.78
N ARG A 114 -1.43 22.92 22.32
CA ARG A 114 -0.85 24.06 21.63
C ARG A 114 -0.18 23.65 20.30
N GLY A 115 0.43 22.46 20.28
CA GLY A 115 1.07 21.91 19.08
C GLY A 115 0.06 21.62 17.98
N ASP A 116 -1.06 21.02 18.35
CA ASP A 116 -2.14 20.70 17.42
C ASP A 116 -2.80 21.97 16.86
N PHE A 117 -3.06 22.96 17.74
CA PHE A 117 -3.55 24.28 17.30
C PHE A 117 -2.62 24.92 16.26
N GLU A 118 -1.30 24.96 16.54
CA GLU A 118 -0.33 25.54 15.63
C GLU A 118 -0.22 24.76 14.31
N ALA A 119 -0.30 23.41 14.37
CA ALA A 119 -0.28 22.58 13.17
C ALA A 119 -1.51 22.84 12.28
N VAL A 120 -2.73 22.85 12.87
CA VAL A 120 -3.98 23.14 12.13
C VAL A 120 -3.91 24.54 11.51
N ARG A 121 -3.51 25.55 12.29
CA ARG A 121 -3.37 26.94 11.81
C ARG A 121 -2.39 27.05 10.64
N ARG A 122 -1.27 26.35 10.70
CA ARG A 122 -0.28 26.34 9.62
C ARG A 122 -0.79 25.64 8.37
N VAL A 123 -1.51 24.50 8.52
CA VAL A 123 -2.14 23.83 7.38
C VAL A 123 -3.21 24.71 6.74
N ALA A 124 -4.03 25.42 7.54
CA ALA A 124 -5.04 26.35 7.04
C ALA A 124 -4.39 27.54 6.26
N ALA A 125 -3.20 27.96 6.66
CA ALA A 125 -2.47 29.05 6.00
C ALA A 125 -1.72 28.65 4.72
N GLU A 126 -1.70 27.35 4.34
CA GLU A 126 -0.94 26.85 3.18
C GLU A 126 -1.53 27.27 1.82
N GLY A 127 -2.77 27.75 1.76
CA GLY A 127 -3.43 28.12 0.51
C GLY A 127 -3.74 26.90 -0.36
N LEU A 128 -4.17 25.80 0.25
CA LEU A 128 -4.55 24.56 -0.41
C LEU A 128 -5.83 24.75 -1.24
N SER A 129 -6.02 23.91 -2.24
CA SER A 129 -7.29 23.84 -3.00
C SER A 129 -8.37 23.09 -2.22
N ALA A 130 -7.96 22.13 -1.38
CA ALA A 130 -8.83 21.41 -0.46
C ALA A 130 -9.29 22.33 0.69
N GLU A 131 -10.55 22.18 1.12
CA GLU A 131 -11.06 22.83 2.32
C GLU A 131 -10.33 22.26 3.56
N VAL A 132 -9.79 23.13 4.41
CA VAL A 132 -9.17 22.70 5.66
C VAL A 132 -10.19 22.66 6.76
N CYS A 133 -10.33 21.50 7.42
CA CYS A 133 -11.30 21.25 8.48
C CYS A 133 -10.62 21.09 9.84
N GLY A 134 -11.23 21.64 10.89
CA GLY A 134 -10.83 21.46 12.28
C GLY A 134 -11.94 20.81 13.10
N LEU A 135 -11.58 19.79 13.92
CA LEU A 135 -12.52 19.10 14.80
C LEU A 135 -12.83 19.95 16.05
N ALA A 136 -14.07 19.93 16.51
CA ALA A 136 -14.53 20.60 17.73
C ALA A 136 -15.66 19.81 18.39
N ARG A 137 -15.67 19.69 19.73
CA ARG A 137 -16.89 19.29 20.44
C ARG A 137 -17.92 20.42 20.34
N ILE A 138 -19.21 20.14 20.57
CA ILE A 138 -20.27 21.15 20.67
C ILE A 138 -20.08 22.07 21.88
N MET A 139 -18.87 22.59 22.05
CA MET A 139 -18.48 23.52 23.13
C MET A 139 -17.86 24.77 22.53
N ARG A 140 -18.30 25.93 22.93
CA ARG A 140 -17.87 27.22 22.39
C ARG A 140 -16.32 27.33 22.36
N LYS A 141 -15.64 26.97 23.45
CA LYS A 141 -14.18 27.00 23.52
C LYS A 141 -13.48 26.16 22.44
N ASP A 142 -14.05 25.01 22.09
CA ASP A 142 -13.47 24.12 21.08
C ASP A 142 -13.71 24.70 19.68
N ILE A 143 -14.91 25.26 19.45
CA ILE A 143 -15.25 25.93 18.19
C ILE A 143 -14.39 27.19 18.01
N ASP A 144 -14.21 28.00 19.07
CA ASP A 144 -13.34 29.18 19.05
C ASP A 144 -11.90 28.79 18.64
N ALA A 145 -11.37 27.69 19.19
CA ALA A 145 -10.02 27.23 18.83
C ALA A 145 -9.92 26.84 17.33
N ALA A 146 -10.97 26.27 16.74
CA ALA A 146 -10.99 25.97 15.31
C ALA A 146 -11.12 27.26 14.47
N LEU A 147 -11.96 28.20 14.89
CA LEU A 147 -12.12 29.51 14.24
C LEU A 147 -10.83 30.34 14.31
N ASP A 148 -10.16 30.35 15.47
CA ASP A 148 -8.88 31.05 15.68
C ASP A 148 -7.73 30.42 14.86
N ALA A 149 -7.83 29.13 14.52
CA ALA A 149 -6.92 28.46 13.60
C ALA A 149 -7.24 28.76 12.12
N GLU A 150 -8.24 29.58 11.84
CA GLU A 150 -8.64 30.08 10.51
C GLU A 150 -9.06 28.97 9.52
N VAL A 151 -9.59 27.83 10.01
CA VAL A 151 -10.06 26.75 9.15
C VAL A 151 -11.26 27.15 8.29
N ASP A 152 -11.43 26.53 7.12
CA ASP A 152 -12.57 26.77 6.22
C ASP A 152 -13.84 26.11 6.73
N MET A 153 -13.71 24.95 7.37
CA MET A 153 -14.78 24.10 7.86
C MET A 153 -14.57 23.76 9.34
N VAL A 154 -15.62 23.81 10.14
CA VAL A 154 -15.61 23.32 11.51
C VAL A 154 -16.45 22.05 11.60
N HIS A 155 -15.80 20.95 12.01
CA HIS A 155 -16.45 19.67 12.26
C HIS A 155 -16.86 19.57 13.72
N VAL A 156 -18.12 19.80 14.02
CA VAL A 156 -18.66 19.68 15.38
C VAL A 156 -19.27 18.29 15.61
N PHE A 157 -19.04 17.71 16.78
CA PHE A 157 -19.55 16.38 17.10
C PHE A 157 -20.07 16.25 18.53
N VAL A 158 -21.04 15.34 18.70
CA VAL A 158 -21.54 14.91 20.01
C VAL A 158 -21.97 13.44 19.94
N SER A 159 -21.79 12.71 21.04
CA SER A 159 -22.30 11.33 21.16
C SER A 159 -23.82 11.29 21.22
N THR A 160 -24.42 10.37 20.47
CA THR A 160 -25.88 10.22 20.37
C THR A 160 -26.40 8.86 20.84
N SER A 161 -25.54 7.86 21.01
CA SER A 161 -25.95 6.55 21.55
C SER A 161 -26.24 6.61 23.05
N ASP A 162 -27.24 5.87 23.49
CA ASP A 162 -27.66 5.85 24.89
C ASP A 162 -26.52 5.48 25.85
N ILE A 163 -25.67 4.54 25.46
CA ILE A 163 -24.52 4.13 26.27
C ILE A 163 -23.52 5.27 26.47
N GLN A 164 -23.22 6.05 25.42
CA GLN A 164 -22.29 7.17 25.51
C GLN A 164 -22.95 8.39 26.20
N ILE A 165 -24.23 8.62 25.96
CA ILE A 165 -25.00 9.67 26.65
C ILE A 165 -24.97 9.42 28.17
N GLN A 166 -25.28 8.21 28.61
CA GLN A 166 -25.35 7.86 30.03
C GLN A 166 -23.99 7.89 30.72
N HIS A 167 -22.97 7.37 30.08
CA HIS A 167 -21.67 7.14 30.73
C HIS A 167 -20.64 8.24 30.45
N THR A 168 -20.74 8.93 29.32
CA THR A 168 -19.73 9.91 28.90
C THR A 168 -20.24 11.35 29.04
N ILE A 169 -21.41 11.67 28.46
CA ILE A 169 -21.93 13.05 28.38
C ILE A 169 -22.74 13.41 29.63
N LYS A 170 -23.57 12.50 30.14
CA LYS A 170 -24.44 12.68 31.33
C LYS A 170 -25.43 13.85 31.18
N LYS A 171 -26.07 13.97 30.01
CA LYS A 171 -27.11 14.98 29.68
C LYS A 171 -28.34 14.29 29.13
N SER A 172 -29.47 15.01 29.06
CA SER A 172 -30.64 14.51 28.36
C SER A 172 -30.51 14.64 26.85
N ARG A 173 -31.31 13.91 26.07
CA ARG A 173 -31.32 14.03 24.60
C ARG A 173 -31.73 15.44 24.15
N GLU A 174 -32.71 16.06 24.85
CA GLU A 174 -33.15 17.42 24.59
C GLU A 174 -32.04 18.45 24.79
N GLU A 175 -31.24 18.30 25.87
CA GLU A 175 -30.09 19.16 26.12
C GLU A 175 -29.00 18.98 25.02
N ILE A 176 -28.79 17.76 24.53
CA ILE A 176 -27.84 17.47 23.44
C ILE A 176 -28.29 18.12 22.15
N VAL A 177 -29.58 18.00 21.79
CA VAL A 177 -30.14 18.63 20.59
C VAL A 177 -30.01 20.16 20.68
N ALA A 178 -30.39 20.76 21.81
CA ALA A 178 -30.28 22.21 21.99
C ALA A 178 -28.84 22.71 21.86
N GLN A 179 -27.87 21.99 22.43
CA GLN A 179 -26.45 22.33 22.32
C GLN A 179 -25.89 22.10 20.90
N ALA A 180 -26.36 21.07 20.20
CA ALA A 180 -25.98 20.83 18.81
C ALA A 180 -26.45 21.99 17.91
N VAL A 181 -27.70 22.44 18.09
CA VAL A 181 -28.27 23.60 17.38
C VAL A 181 -27.45 24.86 17.68
N GLU A 182 -27.21 25.18 18.98
CA GLU A 182 -26.38 26.33 19.36
C GLU A 182 -24.98 26.30 18.73
N ALA A 183 -24.32 25.12 18.71
CA ALA A 183 -23.00 24.95 18.12
C ALA A 183 -23.01 25.21 16.61
N VAL A 184 -23.99 24.66 15.88
CA VAL A 184 -24.14 24.86 14.44
C VAL A 184 -24.40 26.33 14.13
N GLU A 185 -25.37 26.97 14.82
CA GLU A 185 -25.70 28.40 14.65
C GLU A 185 -24.47 29.28 14.91
N TYR A 186 -23.66 28.90 15.92
CA TYR A 186 -22.46 29.65 16.26
C TYR A 186 -21.40 29.56 15.13
N VAL A 187 -21.11 28.36 14.61
CA VAL A 187 -20.20 28.18 13.47
C VAL A 187 -20.70 28.96 12.26
N LYS A 188 -22.00 28.83 11.94
CA LYS A 188 -22.63 29.54 10.81
C LYS A 188 -22.60 31.06 10.96
N SER A 189 -22.71 31.60 12.19
CA SER A 189 -22.61 33.04 12.45
C SER A 189 -21.23 33.62 12.13
N HIS A 190 -20.17 32.79 12.10
CA HIS A 190 -18.81 33.14 11.69
C HIS A 190 -18.53 32.91 10.19
N GLY A 191 -19.57 32.54 9.41
CA GLY A 191 -19.46 32.35 7.96
C GLY A 191 -18.65 31.11 7.52
N ARG A 192 -18.45 30.14 8.42
CA ARG A 192 -17.72 28.91 8.11
C ARG A 192 -18.68 27.79 7.68
N THR A 193 -18.16 26.84 6.90
CA THR A 193 -18.85 25.58 6.62
C THR A 193 -18.95 24.76 7.90
N CYS A 194 -20.13 24.20 8.18
CA CYS A 194 -20.39 23.40 9.36
C CYS A 194 -20.69 21.96 8.99
N LEU A 195 -19.87 21.02 9.47
CA LEU A 195 -20.12 19.59 9.45
C LEU A 195 -20.50 19.15 10.86
N PHE A 196 -21.62 18.43 11.01
CA PHE A 196 -22.10 17.90 12.29
C PHE A 196 -22.08 16.38 12.30
N SER A 197 -21.38 15.77 13.27
CA SER A 197 -21.35 14.33 13.50
C SER A 197 -22.19 13.89 14.68
N ALA A 198 -23.13 12.99 14.44
CA ALA A 198 -23.81 12.21 15.48
C ALA A 198 -22.96 11.02 15.90
N MET A 199 -21.95 11.24 16.77
CA MET A 199 -20.99 10.20 17.14
C MET A 199 -21.70 8.96 17.70
N ASP A 200 -21.26 7.76 17.22
CA ASP A 200 -21.85 6.45 17.55
C ASP A 200 -23.25 6.23 16.95
N ALA A 201 -23.45 6.75 15.73
CA ALA A 201 -24.73 6.68 15.03
C ALA A 201 -25.25 5.27 14.81
N THR A 202 -24.37 4.29 14.59
CA THR A 202 -24.74 2.89 14.37
C THR A 202 -25.34 2.20 15.59
N ARG A 203 -25.19 2.78 16.79
CA ARG A 203 -25.80 2.32 18.04
C ARG A 203 -26.85 3.31 18.58
N THR A 204 -27.21 4.31 17.78
CA THR A 204 -28.22 5.31 18.13
C THR A 204 -29.58 4.94 17.51
N PRO A 205 -30.72 5.08 18.22
CA PRO A 205 -32.03 4.87 17.64
C PRO A 205 -32.29 5.82 16.45
N ILE A 206 -32.72 5.26 15.31
CA ILE A 206 -33.00 6.03 14.08
C ILE A 206 -33.94 7.23 14.33
N PRO A 207 -35.01 7.13 15.13
CA PRO A 207 -35.85 8.29 15.41
C PRO A 207 -35.09 9.45 16.04
N PHE A 208 -34.17 9.18 16.96
CA PHE A 208 -33.33 10.21 17.58
C PHE A 208 -32.31 10.81 16.61
N LEU A 209 -31.71 9.98 15.72
CA LEU A 209 -30.86 10.50 14.64
C LEU A 209 -31.64 11.46 13.73
N LYS A 210 -32.86 11.11 13.34
CA LYS A 210 -33.74 11.99 12.52
C LYS A 210 -34.09 13.27 13.24
N GLU A 211 -34.34 13.21 14.54
CA GLU A 211 -34.63 14.39 15.39
C GLU A 211 -33.45 15.35 15.42
N ILE A 212 -32.24 14.86 15.78
CA ILE A 212 -31.08 15.74 15.92
C ILE A 212 -30.61 16.26 14.57
N PHE A 213 -30.60 15.43 13.51
CA PHE A 213 -30.25 15.88 12.17
C PHE A 213 -31.25 16.88 11.61
N GLY A 214 -32.55 16.70 11.86
CA GLY A 214 -33.57 17.69 11.50
C GLY A 214 -33.37 19.02 12.21
N ALA A 215 -33.04 19.01 13.50
CA ALA A 215 -32.79 20.22 14.27
C ALA A 215 -31.54 20.99 13.77
N VAL A 216 -30.43 20.30 13.45
CA VAL A 216 -29.24 20.95 12.90
C VAL A 216 -29.45 21.41 11.45
N GLU A 217 -30.33 20.75 10.67
CA GLU A 217 -30.72 21.22 9.33
C GLU A 217 -31.48 22.57 9.44
N GLU A 218 -32.38 22.69 10.37
CA GLU A 218 -33.07 23.97 10.64
C GLU A 218 -32.10 25.08 11.08
N ALA A 219 -31.03 24.72 11.80
CA ALA A 219 -29.92 25.61 12.17
C ALA A 219 -28.95 25.90 10.99
N ARG A 220 -29.23 25.42 9.78
CA ARG A 220 -28.46 25.59 8.53
C ARG A 220 -27.09 24.90 8.54
N CYS A 221 -26.98 23.72 9.14
CA CYS A 221 -25.82 22.85 8.95
C CYS A 221 -25.64 22.51 7.47
N ASP A 222 -24.42 22.47 6.99
CA ASP A 222 -24.13 22.19 5.57
C ASP A 222 -23.99 20.68 5.30
N ILE A 223 -23.38 19.96 6.23
CA ILE A 223 -23.03 18.54 6.08
C ILE A 223 -23.34 17.80 7.38
N ILE A 224 -23.96 16.64 7.28
CA ILE A 224 -24.14 15.73 8.42
C ILE A 224 -23.35 14.45 8.20
N ASN A 225 -22.70 13.97 9.26
CA ASN A 225 -21.91 12.76 9.24
C ASN A 225 -22.54 11.65 10.08
N ILE A 226 -22.57 10.44 9.52
CA ILE A 226 -23.09 9.22 10.15
C ILE A 226 -21.90 8.30 10.46
N PRO A 227 -21.29 8.36 11.67
CA PRO A 227 -20.13 7.55 11.98
C PRO A 227 -20.51 6.15 12.51
N ASP A 228 -19.84 5.13 11.97
CA ASP A 228 -19.71 3.81 12.59
C ASP A 228 -18.52 3.82 13.56
N THR A 229 -18.68 4.50 14.69
CA THR A 229 -17.61 4.85 15.63
C THR A 229 -16.89 3.63 16.21
N VAL A 230 -17.57 2.49 16.35
CA VAL A 230 -17.01 1.27 16.93
C VAL A 230 -16.87 0.14 15.90
N GLY A 231 -17.08 0.45 14.62
CA GLY A 231 -16.84 -0.45 13.50
C GLY A 231 -17.69 -1.72 13.50
N VAL A 232 -18.93 -1.66 13.97
CA VAL A 232 -19.82 -2.84 14.14
C VAL A 232 -20.87 -3.02 13.04
N ALA A 233 -21.00 -2.04 12.15
CA ALA A 233 -22.00 -2.11 11.09
C ALA A 233 -21.59 -3.08 9.98
N ILE A 234 -22.55 -3.88 9.51
CA ILE A 234 -22.40 -4.62 8.26
C ILE A 234 -22.96 -3.79 7.08
N PRO A 235 -22.45 -3.94 5.85
CA PRO A 235 -22.82 -3.05 4.73
C PRO A 235 -24.32 -2.93 4.46
N THR A 236 -25.09 -4.03 4.61
CA THR A 236 -26.54 -4.02 4.40
C THR A 236 -27.30 -3.18 5.43
N THR A 237 -26.92 -3.27 6.70
CA THR A 237 -27.58 -2.48 7.76
C THR A 237 -27.09 -1.03 7.73
N PHE A 238 -25.82 -0.78 7.43
CA PHE A 238 -25.29 0.57 7.28
C PHE A 238 -25.95 1.30 6.10
N ARG A 239 -26.07 0.63 4.96
CA ARG A 239 -26.82 1.12 3.80
C ARG A 239 -28.26 1.50 4.16
N HIS A 240 -28.95 0.66 4.95
CA HIS A 240 -30.31 0.96 5.40
C HIS A 240 -30.34 2.21 6.29
N LEU A 241 -29.46 2.31 7.28
CA LEU A 241 -29.35 3.48 8.16
C LEU A 241 -29.11 4.76 7.35
N VAL A 242 -28.11 4.75 6.48
CA VAL A 242 -27.77 5.91 5.64
C VAL A 242 -28.96 6.30 4.74
N LYS A 243 -29.63 5.31 4.14
CA LYS A 243 -30.83 5.55 3.32
C LYS A 243 -31.95 6.23 4.09
N GLU A 244 -32.23 5.77 5.31
CA GLU A 244 -33.25 6.37 6.19
C GLU A 244 -32.94 7.83 6.54
N ILE A 245 -31.66 8.16 6.69
CA ILE A 245 -31.25 9.55 6.96
C ILE A 245 -31.28 10.38 5.67
N CYS A 246 -30.76 9.88 4.55
CA CYS A 246 -30.83 10.57 3.25
C CYS A 246 -32.29 10.90 2.88
N ASP A 247 -33.23 9.98 3.11
CA ASP A 247 -34.66 10.19 2.80
C ASP A 247 -35.33 11.25 3.73
N SER A 248 -34.78 11.50 4.91
CA SER A 248 -35.27 12.50 5.85
C SER A 248 -34.59 13.87 5.70
N THR A 249 -33.44 13.95 5.03
CA THR A 249 -32.64 15.16 4.85
C THR A 249 -32.99 15.82 3.53
N LYS A 250 -33.10 17.18 3.49
CA LYS A 250 -33.53 17.93 2.30
C LYS A 250 -32.41 18.73 1.64
N ASN A 251 -31.57 19.39 2.44
CA ASN A 251 -30.63 20.40 1.95
C ASN A 251 -29.18 20.17 2.39
N MET A 252 -28.92 19.15 3.21
CA MET A 252 -27.57 18.85 3.69
C MET A 252 -26.92 17.73 2.87
N VAL A 253 -25.62 17.80 2.73
CA VAL A 253 -24.82 16.67 2.24
C VAL A 253 -24.74 15.60 3.32
N VAL A 254 -24.96 14.35 2.97
CA VAL A 254 -24.76 13.22 3.89
C VAL A 254 -23.37 12.66 3.68
N ASP A 255 -22.59 12.67 4.74
CA ASP A 255 -21.25 12.16 4.89
C ASP A 255 -21.23 10.93 5.80
N VAL A 256 -20.23 10.08 5.66
CA VAL A 256 -20.05 8.88 6.50
C VAL A 256 -18.61 8.70 6.94
N HIS A 257 -18.42 8.19 8.16
CA HIS A 257 -17.12 7.88 8.74
C HIS A 257 -17.14 6.45 9.30
N CYS A 258 -16.30 5.56 8.77
CA CYS A 258 -16.35 4.14 9.13
C CYS A 258 -15.02 3.66 9.71
N HIS A 259 -15.06 3.11 10.95
CA HIS A 259 -13.95 2.38 11.54
C HIS A 259 -13.89 0.94 11.05
N ASN A 260 -12.69 0.33 11.10
CA ASN A 260 -12.37 -0.91 10.39
C ASN A 260 -12.20 -2.13 11.31
N ASP A 261 -12.84 -2.13 12.48
CA ASP A 261 -12.67 -3.16 13.51
C ASP A 261 -12.96 -4.59 12.99
N PHE A 262 -13.88 -4.75 12.06
CA PHE A 262 -14.18 -6.02 11.38
C PHE A 262 -13.72 -6.07 9.91
N GLY A 263 -12.90 -5.13 9.46
CA GLY A 263 -12.44 -5.08 8.06
C GLY A 263 -13.53 -4.66 7.06
N LEU A 264 -14.56 -3.95 7.50
CA LEU A 264 -15.73 -3.60 6.68
C LEU A 264 -15.84 -2.11 6.34
N ALA A 265 -14.92 -1.27 6.80
CA ALA A 265 -15.04 0.18 6.66
C ALA A 265 -15.17 0.64 5.19
N VAL A 266 -14.34 0.12 4.29
CA VAL A 266 -14.43 0.41 2.86
C VAL A 266 -15.76 -0.06 2.28
N ALA A 267 -16.19 -1.28 2.62
CA ALA A 267 -17.46 -1.83 2.15
C ALA A 267 -18.66 -1.00 2.66
N ASN A 268 -18.57 -0.45 3.88
CA ASN A 268 -19.58 0.43 4.45
C ASN A 268 -19.61 1.79 3.72
N ASN A 269 -18.45 2.40 3.39
CA ASN A 269 -18.40 3.61 2.58
C ASN A 269 -19.05 3.41 1.21
N LEU A 270 -18.78 2.30 0.54
CA LEU A 270 -19.41 1.98 -0.75
C LEU A 270 -20.91 1.76 -0.62
N ALA A 271 -21.35 1.07 0.44
CA ALA A 271 -22.78 0.86 0.75
C ALA A 271 -23.50 2.16 1.09
N ALA A 272 -22.83 3.12 1.75
CA ALA A 272 -23.33 4.45 2.02
C ALA A 272 -23.52 5.27 0.73
N PHE A 273 -22.54 5.21 -0.19
CA PHE A 273 -22.66 5.84 -1.51
C PHE A 273 -23.87 5.29 -2.28
N GLU A 274 -24.10 3.96 -2.24
CA GLU A 274 -25.31 3.34 -2.82
C GLU A 274 -26.61 3.86 -2.18
N ALA A 275 -26.57 4.22 -0.89
CA ALA A 275 -27.72 4.71 -0.14
C ALA A 275 -28.02 6.20 -0.37
N GLY A 276 -27.09 6.96 -0.96
CA GLY A 276 -27.26 8.37 -1.24
C GLY A 276 -26.26 9.30 -0.57
N ALA A 277 -25.31 8.80 0.23
CA ALA A 277 -24.20 9.61 0.73
C ALA A 277 -23.42 10.22 -0.45
N ARG A 278 -22.97 11.46 -0.30
CA ARG A 278 -22.21 12.19 -1.34
C ARG A 278 -20.89 12.75 -0.83
N GLU A 279 -20.55 12.48 0.40
CA GLU A 279 -19.20 12.63 0.97
C GLU A 279 -18.85 11.36 1.74
N VAL A 280 -17.59 10.93 1.70
CA VAL A 280 -17.09 9.78 2.46
C VAL A 280 -15.76 10.14 3.10
N GLN A 281 -15.63 9.82 4.39
CA GLN A 281 -14.39 10.00 5.12
C GLN A 281 -13.48 8.80 4.93
N VAL A 282 -12.20 9.10 4.75
CA VAL A 282 -11.15 8.12 4.50
C VAL A 282 -9.86 8.53 5.22
N ALA A 283 -8.95 7.58 5.40
CA ALA A 283 -7.59 7.90 5.82
C ALA A 283 -6.58 7.20 4.90
N ALA A 284 -5.47 7.86 4.61
CA ALA A 284 -4.37 7.24 3.89
C ALA A 284 -3.89 5.99 4.64
N ASN A 285 -3.67 4.91 3.91
CA ASN A 285 -3.28 3.59 4.45
C ASN A 285 -4.27 2.99 5.46
N GLY A 286 -5.48 3.56 5.59
CA GLY A 286 -6.46 3.13 6.57
C GLY A 286 -6.08 3.44 8.02
N LEU A 287 -5.23 4.43 8.26
CA LEU A 287 -4.82 4.86 9.59
C LEU A 287 -6.03 5.32 10.43
N GLY A 288 -5.94 5.16 11.74
CA GLY A 288 -6.99 5.59 12.68
C GLY A 288 -6.97 4.82 13.99
N GLU A 289 -7.87 5.21 14.88
CA GLU A 289 -8.02 4.57 16.18
C GLU A 289 -8.27 3.06 16.05
N ARG A 290 -7.73 2.25 16.94
CA ARG A 290 -7.85 0.77 17.01
C ARG A 290 -7.39 0.05 15.74
N ALA A 291 -8.33 -0.41 14.88
CA ALA A 291 -8.04 -1.10 13.62
C ALA A 291 -8.04 -0.16 12.39
N GLY A 292 -8.16 1.15 12.65
CA GLY A 292 -8.11 2.18 11.61
C GLY A 292 -9.46 2.53 11.00
N ASN A 293 -9.42 3.27 9.90
CA ASN A 293 -10.55 3.83 9.17
C ASN A 293 -10.70 3.18 7.78
N ALA A 294 -11.70 3.62 7.03
CA ALA A 294 -11.81 3.28 5.61
C ALA A 294 -10.56 3.77 4.86
N ASN A 295 -9.90 2.84 4.17
CA ASN A 295 -8.68 3.12 3.41
C ASN A 295 -8.99 4.02 2.20
N LEU A 296 -8.24 5.13 2.07
CA LEU A 296 -8.40 6.10 1.00
C LEU A 296 -8.26 5.45 -0.39
N ALA A 297 -7.19 4.72 -0.65
CA ALA A 297 -6.93 4.14 -1.97
C ALA A 297 -8.00 3.10 -2.36
N GLU A 298 -8.42 2.27 -1.42
CA GLU A 298 -9.43 1.23 -1.65
C GLU A 298 -10.82 1.85 -1.89
N THR A 299 -11.21 2.84 -1.08
CA THR A 299 -12.49 3.53 -1.23
C THR A 299 -12.55 4.26 -2.57
N VAL A 300 -11.52 5.05 -2.89
CA VAL A 300 -11.45 5.83 -4.14
C VAL A 300 -11.47 4.91 -5.36
N MET A 301 -10.68 3.85 -5.37
CA MET A 301 -10.66 2.93 -6.51
C MET A 301 -11.94 2.11 -6.63
N GLY A 302 -12.58 1.78 -5.51
CA GLY A 302 -13.91 1.19 -5.49
C GLY A 302 -14.93 2.10 -6.16
N LEU A 303 -15.04 3.35 -5.74
CA LEU A 303 -15.93 4.36 -6.31
C LEU A 303 -15.63 4.60 -7.80
N HIS A 304 -14.37 4.80 -8.14
CA HIS A 304 -13.94 5.10 -9.51
C HIS A 304 -14.14 3.92 -10.46
N SER A 305 -13.58 2.75 -10.13
CA SER A 305 -13.50 1.62 -11.07
C SER A 305 -14.73 0.72 -11.06
N MET A 306 -15.40 0.55 -9.90
CA MET A 306 -16.57 -0.33 -9.79
C MET A 306 -17.87 0.39 -10.07
N TYR A 307 -18.03 1.62 -9.56
CA TYR A 307 -19.26 2.41 -9.71
C TYR A 307 -19.18 3.43 -10.85
N GLY A 308 -17.96 3.80 -11.29
CA GLY A 308 -17.78 4.88 -12.26
C GLY A 308 -18.22 6.24 -11.70
N ALA A 309 -18.14 6.40 -10.38
CA ALA A 309 -18.40 7.68 -9.69
C ALA A 309 -17.34 8.72 -10.08
N LYS A 310 -17.71 9.98 -10.03
CA LYS A 310 -16.80 11.10 -10.26
C LYS A 310 -16.25 11.60 -8.92
N THR A 311 -14.94 11.63 -8.82
CA THR A 311 -14.21 12.26 -7.73
C THR A 311 -13.21 13.27 -8.29
N THR A 312 -12.69 14.15 -7.45
CA THR A 312 -11.60 15.07 -7.78
C THR A 312 -10.23 14.42 -7.72
N ILE A 313 -10.17 13.14 -7.31
CA ILE A 313 -8.91 12.43 -7.03
C ILE A 313 -8.11 12.15 -8.31
N HIS A 314 -6.86 12.54 -8.32
CA HIS A 314 -5.85 12.18 -9.31
C HIS A 314 -5.24 10.82 -8.95
N THR A 315 -5.92 9.73 -9.31
CA THR A 315 -5.59 8.36 -8.89
C THR A 315 -4.12 7.94 -9.12
N PRO A 316 -3.36 8.43 -10.15
CA PRO A 316 -1.94 8.11 -10.29
C PRO A 316 -1.04 8.57 -9.12
N TYR A 317 -1.52 9.41 -8.21
CA TYR A 317 -0.78 9.80 -7.00
C TYR A 317 -1.09 8.94 -5.77
N LEU A 318 -2.00 7.95 -5.87
CA LEU A 318 -2.39 7.11 -4.73
C LEU A 318 -1.20 6.35 -4.12
N PHE A 319 -0.38 5.71 -4.95
CA PHE A 319 0.80 4.96 -4.47
C PHE A 319 1.85 5.88 -3.84
N GLU A 320 2.13 7.02 -4.46
CA GLU A 320 3.06 8.02 -3.92
C GLU A 320 2.59 8.54 -2.55
N THR A 321 1.29 8.87 -2.43
CA THR A 321 0.68 9.33 -1.18
C THR A 321 0.78 8.25 -0.09
N ALA A 322 0.43 7.01 -0.42
CA ALA A 322 0.52 5.90 0.52
C ALA A 322 1.96 5.70 1.05
N LYS A 323 2.96 5.77 0.16
CA LYS A 323 4.37 5.64 0.54
C LYS A 323 4.90 6.83 1.34
N LEU A 324 4.44 8.04 1.05
CA LEU A 324 4.79 9.22 1.84
C LEU A 324 4.27 9.08 3.29
N VAL A 325 3.00 8.71 3.44
CA VAL A 325 2.38 8.54 4.76
C VAL A 325 3.02 7.37 5.51
N GLU A 326 3.29 6.21 4.87
CA GLU A 326 4.04 5.10 5.46
C GLU A 326 5.38 5.56 6.06
N ARG A 327 6.12 6.39 5.32
CA ARG A 327 7.44 6.89 5.74
C ARG A 327 7.36 7.85 6.91
N LEU A 328 6.36 8.76 6.95
CA LEU A 328 6.26 9.79 7.99
C LEU A 328 5.60 9.26 9.27
N THR A 329 4.70 8.30 9.15
CA THR A 329 4.03 7.68 10.31
C THR A 329 4.76 6.44 10.85
N GLU A 330 5.72 5.90 10.09
CA GLU A 330 6.42 4.63 10.36
C GLU A 330 5.47 3.40 10.42
N VAL A 331 4.20 3.56 10.11
CA VAL A 331 3.23 2.46 10.03
C VAL A 331 3.37 1.75 8.69
N ARG A 332 3.90 0.53 8.70
CA ARG A 332 4.19 -0.25 7.50
C ARG A 332 2.92 -0.68 6.77
N ILE A 333 2.89 -0.47 5.47
CA ILE A 333 1.86 -1.02 4.60
C ILE A 333 2.09 -2.52 4.44
N SER A 334 1.03 -3.33 4.61
CA SER A 334 1.12 -4.77 4.29
C SER A 334 1.51 -4.96 2.83
N ARG A 335 2.43 -5.90 2.56
CA ARG A 335 2.81 -6.23 1.18
C ARG A 335 1.61 -6.69 0.33
N THR A 336 0.60 -7.26 0.97
CA THR A 336 -0.65 -7.73 0.35
C THR A 336 -1.80 -6.72 0.47
N ALA A 337 -1.54 -5.48 0.92
CA ALA A 337 -2.58 -4.46 0.96
C ALA A 337 -3.14 -4.23 -0.46
N PRO A 338 -4.46 -4.12 -0.60
CA PRO A 338 -5.05 -3.78 -1.89
C PRO A 338 -4.50 -2.46 -2.44
N ILE A 339 -4.47 -2.31 -3.75
CA ILE A 339 -4.13 -1.09 -4.49
C ILE A 339 -2.67 -0.63 -4.33
N VAL A 340 -2.19 -0.41 -3.09
CA VAL A 340 -0.90 0.25 -2.78
C VAL A 340 0.15 -0.68 -2.17
N GLY A 341 -0.19 -1.93 -1.86
CA GLY A 341 0.77 -2.91 -1.37
C GLY A 341 1.77 -3.33 -2.45
N GLU A 342 2.98 -3.70 -2.06
CA GLU A 342 4.02 -4.12 -3.00
C GLU A 342 3.60 -5.27 -3.92
N ASN A 343 2.69 -6.15 -3.45
CA ASN A 343 2.22 -7.32 -4.18
C ASN A 343 0.92 -7.08 -4.95
N ALA A 344 0.32 -5.89 -4.87
CA ALA A 344 -0.97 -5.59 -5.51
C ALA A 344 -0.95 -5.86 -7.04
N PHE A 345 0.20 -5.68 -7.69
CA PHE A 345 0.43 -5.95 -9.11
C PHE A 345 1.67 -6.82 -9.32
N ALA A 346 1.92 -7.76 -8.42
CA ALA A 346 3.04 -8.68 -8.49
C ALA A 346 2.56 -10.10 -8.80
N HIS A 347 3.26 -10.78 -9.72
CA HIS A 347 2.97 -12.15 -10.13
C HIS A 347 4.22 -13.02 -10.00
N GLU A 348 4.12 -14.15 -9.31
CA GLU A 348 5.20 -15.14 -9.16
C GLU A 348 4.88 -16.44 -9.91
N SER A 349 3.61 -16.87 -9.91
CA SER A 349 3.18 -18.10 -10.58
C SER A 349 3.44 -18.05 -12.08
N GLY A 350 4.06 -19.09 -12.63
CA GLY A 350 4.36 -19.20 -14.06
C GLY A 350 3.13 -19.12 -14.96
N ILE A 351 1.97 -19.64 -14.51
CA ILE A 351 0.69 -19.54 -15.25
C ILE A 351 0.19 -18.11 -15.25
N HIS A 352 0.20 -17.43 -14.10
CA HIS A 352 -0.25 -16.04 -13.99
C HIS A 352 0.68 -15.10 -14.76
N SER A 353 1.99 -15.25 -14.60
CA SER A 353 2.98 -14.44 -15.32
C SER A 353 2.83 -14.58 -16.83
N HIS A 354 2.69 -15.83 -17.36
CA HIS A 354 2.46 -16.05 -18.78
C HIS A 354 1.17 -15.39 -19.28
N GLY A 355 0.05 -15.57 -18.55
CA GLY A 355 -1.23 -14.97 -18.93
C GLY A 355 -1.19 -13.45 -18.94
N VAL A 356 -0.59 -12.83 -17.91
CA VAL A 356 -0.45 -11.37 -17.82
C VAL A 356 0.46 -10.82 -18.92
N LEU A 357 1.49 -11.56 -19.35
CA LEU A 357 2.38 -11.17 -20.44
C LEU A 357 1.69 -11.20 -21.80
N GLU A 358 0.83 -12.21 -22.03
CA GLU A 358 0.02 -12.28 -23.26
C GLU A 358 -1.06 -11.20 -23.27
N ARG A 359 -1.74 -11.01 -22.13
CA ARG A 359 -2.76 -9.99 -21.94
C ARG A 359 -2.94 -9.69 -20.46
N SER A 360 -2.68 -8.47 -20.04
CA SER A 360 -2.62 -8.05 -18.63
C SER A 360 -3.90 -8.35 -17.84
N ASP A 361 -5.09 -8.21 -18.47
CA ASP A 361 -6.39 -8.44 -17.84
C ASP A 361 -6.77 -9.93 -17.70
N THR A 362 -5.87 -10.87 -18.03
CA THR A 362 -6.10 -12.31 -17.85
C THR A 362 -6.12 -12.69 -16.36
N PHE A 363 -5.26 -12.10 -15.55
CA PHE A 363 -5.14 -12.34 -14.11
C PHE A 363 -5.11 -11.04 -13.27
N GLU A 364 -5.39 -9.89 -13.87
CA GLU A 364 -5.61 -8.62 -13.20
C GLU A 364 -7.08 -8.20 -13.31
N PRO A 365 -7.58 -7.32 -12.44
CA PRO A 365 -9.00 -6.92 -12.47
C PRO A 365 -9.50 -6.33 -13.80
N GLY A 366 -8.62 -5.86 -14.68
CA GLY A 366 -8.96 -5.27 -15.98
C GLY A 366 -9.60 -3.88 -15.92
N ILE A 367 -10.28 -3.56 -14.81
CA ILE A 367 -10.85 -2.23 -14.53
C ILE A 367 -9.90 -1.36 -13.70
N MET A 368 -8.77 -1.91 -13.28
CA MET A 368 -7.70 -1.22 -12.57
C MET A 368 -6.36 -1.74 -13.09
N THR A 369 -5.47 -0.82 -13.45
CA THR A 369 -4.10 -1.12 -13.88
C THR A 369 -3.10 -0.46 -12.92
N PRO A 370 -1.85 -0.94 -12.86
CA PRO A 370 -0.83 -0.31 -12.00
C PRO A 370 -0.65 1.18 -12.30
N GLU A 371 -0.68 1.57 -13.56
CA GLU A 371 -0.47 2.95 -13.99
C GLU A 371 -1.60 3.88 -13.51
N MET A 372 -2.82 3.37 -13.41
CA MET A 372 -3.97 4.14 -12.89
C MET A 372 -3.77 4.59 -11.45
N VAL A 373 -2.96 3.89 -10.69
CA VAL A 373 -2.71 4.17 -9.27
C VAL A 373 -1.27 4.61 -8.97
N GLY A 374 -0.46 4.82 -10.03
CA GLY A 374 0.96 5.20 -9.90
C GLY A 374 1.87 4.07 -9.45
N HIS A 375 1.40 2.83 -9.53
CA HIS A 375 2.18 1.64 -9.20
C HIS A 375 2.87 1.04 -10.44
N LYS A 376 3.69 0.01 -10.24
CA LYS A 376 4.35 -0.72 -11.32
C LYS A 376 4.03 -2.21 -11.22
N ARG A 377 3.80 -2.84 -12.38
CA ARG A 377 3.73 -4.30 -12.46
C ARG A 377 5.09 -4.89 -12.15
N ARG A 378 5.11 -5.99 -11.42
CA ARG A 378 6.34 -6.68 -11.05
C ARG A 378 6.19 -8.19 -11.21
N ILE A 379 7.14 -8.81 -11.89
CA ILE A 379 7.29 -10.26 -11.90
C ILE A 379 8.25 -10.62 -10.77
N VAL A 380 7.77 -11.40 -9.83
CA VAL A 380 8.58 -11.92 -8.71
C VAL A 380 9.15 -13.26 -9.11
N LEU A 381 10.45 -13.44 -8.90
CA LEU A 381 11.15 -14.67 -9.20
C LEU A 381 11.28 -15.52 -7.93
N GLY A 382 11.04 -16.83 -8.06
CA GLY A 382 11.11 -17.77 -6.95
C GLY A 382 10.86 -19.20 -7.42
N LYS A 383 10.53 -20.11 -6.51
CA LYS A 383 10.37 -21.55 -6.82
C LYS A 383 9.25 -21.84 -7.84
N HIS A 384 8.25 -20.97 -7.94
CA HIS A 384 7.11 -21.12 -8.86
C HIS A 384 7.33 -20.44 -10.22
N THR A 385 8.48 -19.82 -10.43
CA THR A 385 8.79 -19.06 -11.64
C THR A 385 8.82 -19.97 -12.87
N GLY A 386 8.16 -19.51 -13.94
CA GLY A 386 8.19 -20.16 -15.24
C GLY A 386 9.28 -19.60 -16.14
N ARG A 387 9.66 -20.39 -17.20
CA ARG A 387 10.69 -20.05 -18.19
C ARG A 387 10.44 -18.68 -18.86
N HIS A 388 9.19 -18.36 -19.18
CA HIS A 388 8.83 -17.10 -19.84
C HIS A 388 9.11 -15.87 -18.95
N ALA A 389 8.82 -15.96 -17.65
CA ALA A 389 9.08 -14.88 -16.69
C ALA A 389 10.59 -14.59 -16.58
N VAL A 390 11.42 -15.63 -16.47
CA VAL A 390 12.90 -15.47 -16.44
C VAL A 390 13.39 -14.85 -17.74
N LYS A 391 12.94 -15.37 -18.89
CA LYS A 391 13.34 -14.85 -20.22
C LYS A 391 13.02 -13.37 -20.37
N GLN A 392 11.81 -12.95 -19.97
CA GLN A 392 11.41 -11.57 -20.05
C GLN A 392 12.23 -10.67 -19.13
N SER A 393 12.37 -11.05 -17.85
CA SER A 393 13.18 -10.27 -16.89
C SER A 393 14.63 -10.10 -17.38
N LEU A 394 15.21 -11.16 -17.97
CA LEU A 394 16.54 -11.08 -18.57
C LEU A 394 16.58 -10.16 -19.79
N SER A 395 15.57 -10.21 -20.66
CA SER A 395 15.46 -9.33 -21.83
C SER A 395 15.34 -7.85 -21.42
N GLU A 396 14.56 -7.54 -20.37
CA GLU A 396 14.44 -6.19 -19.82
C GLU A 396 15.77 -5.67 -19.24
N MET A 397 16.63 -6.60 -18.76
CA MET A 397 17.99 -6.31 -18.28
C MET A 397 19.03 -6.29 -19.40
N GLY A 398 18.64 -6.56 -20.65
CA GLY A 398 19.53 -6.57 -21.82
C GLY A 398 20.26 -7.89 -22.06
N TYR A 399 19.85 -8.99 -21.41
CA TYR A 399 20.42 -10.32 -21.63
C TYR A 399 19.59 -11.13 -22.62
N ALA A 400 20.26 -11.87 -23.51
CA ALA A 400 19.63 -12.73 -24.51
C ALA A 400 20.24 -14.16 -24.42
N PRO A 401 19.90 -14.93 -23.37
CA PRO A 401 20.40 -16.31 -23.22
C PRO A 401 19.83 -17.22 -24.29
N ASN A 402 20.63 -18.20 -24.71
CA ASN A 402 20.11 -19.31 -25.50
C ASN A 402 19.24 -20.26 -24.65
N ASP A 403 18.66 -21.29 -25.27
CA ASP A 403 17.72 -22.17 -24.60
C ASP A 403 18.33 -22.99 -23.44
N ASP A 404 19.57 -23.42 -23.57
CA ASP A 404 20.28 -24.19 -22.54
C ASP A 404 20.68 -23.29 -21.37
N GLN A 405 21.19 -22.09 -21.65
CA GLN A 405 21.48 -21.06 -20.65
C GLN A 405 20.24 -20.65 -19.88
N LEU A 406 19.13 -20.44 -20.59
CA LEU A 406 17.86 -20.07 -19.96
C LEU A 406 17.35 -21.18 -19.03
N GLN A 407 17.53 -22.44 -19.41
CA GLN A 407 17.15 -23.59 -18.59
C GLN A 407 18.00 -23.65 -17.31
N GLU A 408 19.28 -23.47 -17.40
CA GLU A 408 20.19 -23.48 -16.26
C GLU A 408 19.92 -22.28 -15.31
N ILE A 409 19.71 -21.09 -15.87
CA ILE A 409 19.32 -19.91 -15.06
C ILE A 409 18.01 -20.19 -14.31
N LEU A 410 17.02 -20.78 -14.98
CA LEU A 410 15.74 -21.15 -14.36
C LEU A 410 15.93 -22.14 -13.20
N GLU A 411 16.77 -23.15 -13.35
CA GLU A 411 17.06 -24.13 -12.29
C GLU A 411 17.71 -23.46 -11.08
N ARG A 412 18.72 -22.62 -11.28
CA ARG A 412 19.38 -21.88 -10.20
C ARG A 412 18.43 -20.91 -9.49
N VAL A 413 17.51 -20.24 -10.21
CA VAL A 413 16.47 -19.39 -9.64
C VAL A 413 15.52 -20.21 -8.75
N LYS A 414 15.11 -21.41 -9.23
CA LYS A 414 14.24 -22.30 -8.45
C LYS A 414 14.94 -22.86 -7.22
N ASP A 415 16.21 -23.22 -7.32
CA ASP A 415 17.01 -23.70 -6.19
C ASP A 415 17.12 -22.66 -5.07
N LEU A 416 17.27 -21.37 -5.42
CA LEU A 416 17.23 -20.28 -4.44
C LEU A 416 15.85 -20.17 -3.80
N GLY A 417 14.79 -20.25 -4.61
CA GLY A 417 13.40 -20.22 -4.14
C GLY A 417 13.07 -21.39 -3.21
N ASP A 418 13.56 -22.61 -3.51
CA ASP A 418 13.38 -23.81 -2.67
C ASP A 418 14.10 -23.69 -1.32
N LYS A 419 15.18 -22.92 -1.26
CA LYS A 419 15.87 -22.56 -0.01
C LYS A 419 15.17 -21.44 0.76
N GLY A 420 13.96 -21.01 0.32
CA GLY A 420 13.16 -19.97 0.97
C GLY A 420 13.67 -18.55 0.72
N LYS A 421 14.58 -18.33 -0.22
CA LYS A 421 15.10 -16.99 -0.56
C LYS A 421 14.23 -16.37 -1.66
N ALA A 422 13.83 -15.12 -1.46
CA ALA A 422 13.24 -14.32 -2.55
C ALA A 422 14.36 -13.97 -3.55
N VAL A 423 14.13 -14.26 -4.82
CA VAL A 423 15.11 -13.95 -5.87
C VAL A 423 14.89 -12.53 -6.36
N THR A 424 15.87 -11.67 -6.16
CA THR A 424 15.84 -10.27 -6.61
C THR A 424 16.28 -10.15 -8.07
N GLY A 425 16.07 -8.98 -8.68
CA GLY A 425 16.63 -8.69 -10.01
C GLY A 425 18.15 -8.74 -10.02
N ALA A 426 18.81 -8.36 -8.91
CA ALA A 426 20.25 -8.45 -8.75
C ALA A 426 20.72 -9.91 -8.71
N ASP A 427 20.01 -10.79 -8.00
CA ASP A 427 20.30 -12.23 -7.99
C ASP A 427 20.16 -12.83 -9.38
N LEU A 428 19.07 -12.51 -10.10
CA LEU A 428 18.87 -12.98 -11.47
C LEU A 428 20.00 -12.52 -12.39
N MET A 429 20.41 -11.25 -12.28
CA MET A 429 21.51 -10.71 -13.08
C MET A 429 22.81 -11.47 -12.77
N THR A 430 23.12 -11.69 -11.49
CA THR A 430 24.30 -12.44 -11.06
C THR A 430 24.29 -13.87 -11.61
N ILE A 431 23.16 -14.57 -11.50
CA ILE A 431 22.99 -15.93 -12.06
C ILE A 431 23.20 -15.92 -13.56
N ALA A 432 22.60 -14.95 -14.27
CA ALA A 432 22.72 -14.83 -15.72
C ALA A 432 24.16 -14.56 -16.13
N GLU A 433 24.87 -13.68 -15.45
CA GLU A 433 26.28 -13.39 -15.73
C GLU A 433 27.16 -14.60 -15.51
N VAL A 434 26.94 -15.40 -14.49
CA VAL A 434 27.66 -16.63 -14.24
C VAL A 434 27.37 -17.64 -15.34
N VAL A 435 26.12 -17.96 -15.64
CA VAL A 435 25.72 -18.97 -16.62
C VAL A 435 26.15 -18.58 -18.04
N ILE A 436 25.91 -17.33 -18.44
CA ILE A 436 26.30 -16.81 -19.75
C ILE A 436 27.84 -16.72 -19.83
N GLY A 437 28.50 -16.34 -18.72
CA GLY A 437 29.94 -16.26 -18.62
C GLY A 437 30.63 -17.62 -18.54
N GLU A 438 30.06 -18.65 -17.91
CA GLU A 438 30.60 -20.02 -17.87
C GLU A 438 30.67 -20.66 -19.25
N LEU A 439 29.70 -20.36 -20.12
CA LEU A 439 29.75 -20.82 -21.52
C LEU A 439 30.76 -20.02 -22.36
N ALA A 440 31.23 -18.88 -21.87
CA ALA A 440 32.28 -18.08 -22.48
C ALA A 440 33.66 -18.29 -21.84
N LYS A 441 33.89 -19.35 -21.03
CA LYS A 441 35.18 -19.64 -20.37
C LYS A 441 36.34 -19.71 -21.35
N ASP A 442 36.09 -20.14 -22.58
CA ASP A 442 37.09 -20.15 -23.65
C ASP A 442 37.54 -18.76 -24.12
N LYS A 443 36.84 -17.71 -23.70
CA LYS A 443 37.10 -16.30 -24.05
C LYS A 443 37.52 -15.43 -22.87
N GLN A 444 37.70 -15.98 -21.67
CA GLN A 444 38.13 -15.19 -20.51
C GLN A 444 39.61 -14.83 -20.64
N ALA A 445 39.89 -13.53 -20.66
CA ALA A 445 41.26 -13.01 -20.70
C ALA A 445 41.98 -13.15 -19.34
N VAL A 446 41.21 -13.16 -18.23
CA VAL A 446 41.75 -13.32 -16.87
C VAL A 446 40.96 -14.39 -16.12
N ILE A 447 41.63 -15.42 -15.63
CA ILE A 447 41.05 -16.54 -14.87
C ILE A 447 41.76 -16.63 -13.51
N LEU A 448 41.03 -16.39 -12.41
CA LEU A 448 41.56 -16.57 -11.05
C LEU A 448 41.83 -18.07 -10.78
N LYS A 449 43.01 -18.40 -10.26
CA LYS A 449 43.37 -19.74 -9.82
C LYS A 449 43.45 -19.86 -8.31
N GLU A 450 44.03 -18.85 -7.64
CA GLU A 450 44.27 -18.87 -6.21
C GLU A 450 44.29 -17.46 -5.66
N LEU A 451 43.72 -17.28 -4.47
CA LEU A 451 43.79 -16.06 -3.67
C LEU A 451 44.14 -16.43 -2.23
N ALA A 452 45.20 -15.86 -1.72
CA ALA A 452 45.58 -15.94 -0.31
C ALA A 452 45.67 -14.53 0.28
N VAL A 453 45.03 -14.31 1.42
CA VAL A 453 45.03 -13.00 2.10
C VAL A 453 45.44 -13.17 3.54
N MET A 454 46.37 -12.31 3.99
CA MET A 454 46.80 -12.22 5.37
C MET A 454 46.45 -10.82 5.90
N THR A 455 45.74 -10.76 7.03
CA THR A 455 45.34 -9.51 7.67
C THR A 455 45.36 -9.64 9.18
N GLY A 456 45.53 -8.53 9.90
CA GLY A 456 45.53 -8.48 11.35
C GLY A 456 45.64 -7.03 11.85
N ASN A 457 45.42 -6.83 13.15
CA ASN A 457 45.42 -5.49 13.76
C ASN A 457 46.81 -4.81 13.80
N THR A 458 47.89 -5.62 13.71
CA THR A 458 49.27 -5.15 13.77
C THR A 458 50.08 -5.51 12.52
N LEU A 459 49.45 -6.18 11.54
CA LEU A 459 50.07 -6.60 10.32
C LEU A 459 49.55 -5.76 9.14
N THR A 460 50.43 -5.35 8.23
CA THR A 460 50.03 -4.80 6.94
C THR A 460 49.26 -5.88 6.16
N SER A 461 48.04 -5.56 5.73
CA SER A 461 47.25 -6.49 4.92
C SER A 461 48.00 -6.80 3.61
N THR A 462 48.16 -8.09 3.32
CA THR A 462 48.88 -8.58 2.15
C THR A 462 48.01 -9.61 1.43
N ALA A 463 47.94 -9.54 0.13
CA ALA A 463 47.26 -10.53 -0.69
C ALA A 463 48.21 -11.09 -1.77
N THR A 464 48.09 -12.40 -2.03
CA THR A 464 48.78 -13.09 -3.15
C THR A 464 47.71 -13.63 -4.09
N VAL A 465 47.80 -13.27 -5.35
CA VAL A 465 46.91 -13.72 -6.42
C VAL A 465 47.67 -14.52 -7.42
N ARG A 466 47.16 -15.73 -7.77
CA ARG A 466 47.56 -16.51 -8.92
C ARG A 466 46.45 -16.51 -9.95
N ALA A 467 46.72 -16.05 -11.15
CA ALA A 467 45.73 -16.00 -12.24
C ALA A 467 46.38 -16.33 -13.59
N VAL A 468 45.57 -16.82 -14.50
CA VAL A 468 45.93 -16.93 -15.92
C VAL A 468 45.48 -15.67 -16.64
N VAL A 469 46.41 -14.95 -17.26
CA VAL A 469 46.14 -13.71 -18.00
C VAL A 469 46.54 -13.96 -19.47
N ARG A 470 45.56 -13.95 -20.38
CA ARG A 470 45.75 -14.24 -21.83
C ARG A 470 46.52 -15.53 -22.08
N GLY A 471 46.26 -16.59 -21.29
CA GLY A 471 46.89 -17.91 -21.42
C GLY A 471 48.21 -18.07 -20.63
N GLU A 472 48.77 -17.01 -20.04
CA GLU A 472 50.00 -17.08 -19.22
C GLU A 472 49.64 -17.06 -17.73
N GLU A 473 50.20 -18.01 -16.98
CA GLU A 473 50.05 -18.04 -15.53
C GLU A 473 50.98 -17.00 -14.88
N ARG A 474 50.42 -16.16 -14.04
CA ARG A 474 51.14 -15.13 -13.30
C ARG A 474 50.80 -15.19 -11.81
N VAL A 475 51.77 -14.84 -10.97
CA VAL A 475 51.61 -14.74 -9.51
C VAL A 475 52.11 -13.39 -9.06
N LEU A 476 51.32 -12.67 -8.28
CA LEU A 476 51.74 -11.41 -7.68
C LEU A 476 51.22 -11.30 -6.25
N ALA A 477 52.04 -10.71 -5.38
CA ALA A 477 51.67 -10.33 -4.04
C ALA A 477 51.69 -8.79 -3.92
N ASP A 478 50.70 -8.23 -3.26
CA ASP A 478 50.64 -6.78 -3.01
C ASP A 478 50.07 -6.50 -1.61
N ILE A 479 50.21 -5.27 -1.16
CA ILE A 479 49.77 -4.79 0.13
C ILE A 479 48.59 -3.80 -0.03
N GLY A 480 47.84 -3.58 1.04
CA GLY A 480 46.76 -2.62 1.05
C GLY A 480 46.42 -2.12 2.46
N VAL A 481 45.55 -1.11 2.53
CA VAL A 481 45.05 -0.57 3.81
C VAL A 481 44.12 -1.56 4.55
N GLY A 482 43.63 -2.56 3.84
CA GLY A 482 42.81 -3.65 4.36
C GLY A 482 42.84 -4.87 3.43
N PRO A 483 42.18 -6.00 3.82
CA PRO A 483 42.26 -7.26 3.06
C PRO A 483 41.67 -7.13 1.65
N VAL A 484 40.60 -6.39 1.47
CA VAL A 484 39.98 -6.15 0.16
C VAL A 484 40.91 -5.32 -0.73
N ASP A 485 41.47 -4.23 -0.21
CA ASP A 485 42.35 -3.33 -0.95
C ASP A 485 43.63 -4.06 -1.38
N ALA A 486 44.23 -4.84 -0.49
CA ALA A 486 45.40 -5.68 -0.83
C ALA A 486 45.12 -6.66 -1.98
N ALA A 487 43.92 -7.33 -1.93
CA ALA A 487 43.51 -8.28 -2.94
C ALA A 487 43.25 -7.60 -4.30
N LEU A 488 42.56 -6.46 -4.30
CA LEU A 488 42.29 -5.69 -5.52
C LEU A 488 43.60 -5.12 -6.14
N ASN A 489 44.54 -4.67 -5.31
CA ASN A 489 45.87 -4.21 -5.77
C ASN A 489 46.67 -5.35 -6.41
N ALA A 490 46.68 -6.56 -5.80
CA ALA A 490 47.32 -7.72 -6.38
C ALA A 490 46.71 -8.14 -7.73
N VAL A 491 45.37 -8.11 -7.87
CA VAL A 491 44.69 -8.37 -9.15
C VAL A 491 45.06 -7.29 -10.20
N ARG A 492 45.11 -6.03 -9.84
CA ARG A 492 45.49 -4.95 -10.76
C ARG A 492 46.96 -5.06 -11.19
N GLY A 493 47.84 -5.35 -10.25
CA GLY A 493 49.27 -5.49 -10.51
C GLY A 493 49.58 -6.66 -11.45
N ILE A 494 48.84 -7.78 -11.38
CA ILE A 494 49.02 -8.95 -12.22
C ILE A 494 48.74 -8.69 -13.72
N LEU A 495 47.91 -7.64 -14.00
CA LEU A 495 47.55 -7.21 -15.37
C LEU A 495 48.69 -6.40 -16.04
N GLY A 496 49.56 -5.80 -15.24
CA GLY A 496 50.64 -4.94 -15.72
C GLY A 496 50.15 -3.54 -16.16
N GLU A 497 51.13 -2.71 -16.55
CA GLU A 497 50.85 -1.32 -16.97
C GLU A 497 50.12 -1.21 -18.32
N GLU A 498 50.05 -2.25 -19.10
CA GLU A 498 49.40 -2.26 -20.42
C GLU A 498 47.86 -2.15 -20.30
N THR A 499 47.29 -2.62 -19.22
CA THR A 499 45.88 -2.48 -18.88
C THR A 499 45.70 -1.47 -17.74
N ALA A 500 45.75 -0.17 -18.04
CA ALA A 500 45.55 0.89 -17.06
C ALA A 500 44.10 0.91 -16.53
N VAL A 501 43.72 -0.13 -15.78
CA VAL A 501 42.39 -0.27 -15.19
C VAL A 501 42.32 0.51 -13.89
N LYS A 502 41.43 1.51 -13.85
CA LYS A 502 41.12 2.30 -12.65
C LYS A 502 39.76 1.87 -12.11
N ILE A 503 39.69 1.61 -10.81
CA ILE A 503 38.41 1.39 -10.13
C ILE A 503 37.72 2.74 -10.00
N SER A 504 36.53 2.90 -10.61
CA SER A 504 35.75 4.14 -10.63
C SER A 504 34.57 4.10 -9.68
N ASP A 505 34.11 2.91 -9.25
CA ASP A 505 33.03 2.71 -8.30
C ASP A 505 33.27 1.43 -7.52
N PHE A 506 32.96 1.44 -6.21
CA PHE A 506 33.06 0.28 -5.35
C PHE A 506 31.97 0.34 -4.29
N ARG A 507 31.06 -0.62 -4.29
CA ARG A 507 29.95 -0.72 -3.34
C ARG A 507 29.82 -2.14 -2.83
N ILE A 508 29.47 -2.25 -1.54
CA ILE A 508 29.16 -3.52 -0.87
C ILE A 508 27.76 -3.40 -0.28
N GLU A 509 26.90 -4.34 -0.58
CA GLU A 509 25.55 -4.44 -0.04
C GLU A 509 25.35 -5.81 0.58
N ALA A 510 24.81 -5.89 1.80
CA ALA A 510 24.41 -7.14 2.40
C ALA A 510 23.08 -7.59 1.80
N ILE A 511 23.05 -8.76 1.16
CA ILE A 511 21.84 -9.33 0.55
C ILE A 511 20.99 -10.06 1.60
N THR A 512 21.64 -10.71 2.57
CA THR A 512 20.97 -11.46 3.64
C THR A 512 21.45 -10.99 5.01
N GLY A 513 20.65 -11.20 6.08
CA GLY A 513 21.07 -10.91 7.46
C GLY A 513 21.71 -12.12 8.12
N GLY A 514 22.62 -11.86 9.10
CA GLY A 514 23.31 -12.89 9.87
C GLY A 514 24.83 -12.85 9.72
N SER A 515 25.53 -13.70 10.46
CA SER A 515 27.02 -13.81 10.40
C SER A 515 27.53 -14.51 9.14
N ASP A 516 26.64 -15.18 8.40
CA ASP A 516 26.82 -15.88 7.14
C ASP A 516 26.14 -15.15 5.96
N ALA A 517 25.92 -13.83 6.12
CA ALA A 517 25.27 -13.02 5.12
C ALA A 517 26.02 -13.02 3.79
N LEU A 518 25.29 -13.25 2.68
CA LEU A 518 25.81 -13.01 1.35
C LEU A 518 26.04 -11.50 1.16
N ALA A 519 27.25 -11.13 0.81
CA ALA A 519 27.60 -9.77 0.43
C ALA A 519 27.68 -9.66 -1.10
N GLU A 520 26.91 -8.75 -1.68
CA GLU A 520 27.08 -8.33 -3.07
C GLU A 520 28.14 -7.24 -3.14
N VAL A 521 29.10 -7.43 -4.00
CA VAL A 521 30.10 -6.41 -4.32
C VAL A 521 29.92 -5.96 -5.76
N VAL A 522 29.80 -4.67 -5.95
CA VAL A 522 29.69 -4.01 -7.27
C VAL A 522 30.96 -3.22 -7.52
N ILE A 523 31.64 -3.50 -8.61
CA ILE A 523 32.86 -2.79 -9.02
C ILE A 523 32.68 -2.18 -10.40
N GLY A 524 32.88 -0.86 -10.49
CA GLY A 524 33.04 -0.15 -11.75
C GLY A 524 34.51 0.01 -12.08
N VAL A 525 34.90 -0.37 -13.29
CA VAL A 525 36.28 -0.16 -13.82
C VAL A 525 36.24 0.73 -15.05
N GLU A 526 37.28 1.52 -15.21
CA GLU A 526 37.47 2.43 -16.33
C GLU A 526 38.85 2.20 -16.96
N ASN A 527 38.89 2.08 -18.28
CA ASN A 527 40.16 2.09 -19.00
C ASN A 527 40.58 3.54 -19.27
N GLY A 528 41.67 3.96 -18.65
CA GLY A 528 42.16 5.34 -18.77
C GLY A 528 42.60 5.75 -20.19
N ARG A 529 42.84 4.76 -21.12
CA ARG A 529 43.22 5.05 -22.51
C ARG A 529 42.03 5.24 -23.44
N LEU A 530 40.93 4.53 -23.19
CA LEU A 530 39.76 4.51 -24.09
C LEU A 530 38.52 5.22 -23.53
N GLY A 531 38.55 5.66 -22.26
CA GLY A 531 37.43 6.30 -21.58
C GLY A 531 36.17 5.42 -21.41
N ARG A 532 36.31 4.09 -21.59
CA ARG A 532 35.23 3.14 -21.45
C ARG A 532 35.08 2.72 -19.99
N LYS A 533 33.86 2.74 -19.49
CA LYS A 533 33.50 2.32 -18.15
C LYS A 533 32.64 1.04 -18.21
N VAL A 534 33.00 0.06 -17.38
CA VAL A 534 32.30 -1.23 -17.26
C VAL A 534 32.04 -1.48 -15.78
N THR A 535 30.86 -1.99 -15.46
CA THR A 535 30.50 -2.39 -14.08
C THR A 535 30.22 -3.88 -14.07
N ALA A 536 30.75 -4.59 -13.08
CA ALA A 536 30.41 -5.99 -12.80
C ALA A 536 30.21 -6.19 -11.30
N ARG A 537 29.67 -7.34 -10.94
CA ARG A 537 29.35 -7.68 -9.54
C ARG A 537 29.65 -9.16 -9.29
N SER A 538 29.77 -9.48 -8.01
CA SER A 538 29.82 -10.85 -7.51
C SER A 538 29.19 -10.89 -6.12
N ALA A 539 28.57 -12.02 -5.77
CA ALA A 539 27.96 -12.23 -4.47
C ALA A 539 28.52 -13.49 -3.82
N ARG A 540 29.11 -13.35 -2.63
CA ARG A 540 29.72 -14.42 -1.83
C ARG A 540 29.49 -14.16 -0.33
N GLU A 541 29.64 -15.21 0.47
CA GLU A 541 29.76 -15.08 1.93
C GLU A 541 31.08 -14.39 2.32
N ASP A 542 32.15 -14.60 1.54
CA ASP A 542 33.45 -13.94 1.71
C ASP A 542 33.51 -12.67 0.84
N ILE A 543 33.53 -11.50 1.51
CA ILE A 543 33.59 -10.18 0.87
C ILE A 543 34.89 -10.02 0.04
N VAL A 544 36.01 -10.60 0.45
CA VAL A 544 37.28 -10.47 -0.27
C VAL A 544 37.20 -11.24 -1.59
N MET A 545 36.69 -12.47 -1.55
CA MET A 545 36.44 -13.27 -2.75
C MET A 545 35.44 -12.60 -3.69
N ALA A 546 34.33 -12.10 -3.15
CA ALA A 546 33.34 -11.36 -3.94
C ALA A 546 33.94 -10.13 -4.64
N SER A 547 34.81 -9.39 -3.94
CA SER A 547 35.48 -8.21 -4.49
C SER A 547 36.44 -8.58 -5.64
N VAL A 548 37.24 -9.62 -5.46
CA VAL A 548 38.19 -10.08 -6.49
C VAL A 548 37.47 -10.61 -7.72
N GLU A 549 36.43 -11.41 -7.54
CA GLU A 549 35.61 -11.91 -8.66
C GLU A 549 34.90 -10.78 -9.41
N ALA A 550 34.30 -9.81 -8.69
CA ALA A 550 33.68 -8.66 -9.32
C ALA A 550 34.66 -7.85 -10.16
N LEU A 551 35.88 -7.64 -9.65
CA LEU A 551 36.94 -6.96 -10.39
C LEU A 551 37.38 -7.75 -11.64
N ILE A 552 37.64 -9.06 -11.54
CA ILE A 552 38.01 -9.90 -12.66
C ILE A 552 36.92 -9.95 -13.73
N ASN A 553 35.66 -10.06 -13.32
CA ASN A 553 34.53 -10.03 -14.25
C ASN A 553 34.44 -8.69 -15.00
N ALA A 554 34.64 -7.56 -14.30
CA ALA A 554 34.67 -6.24 -14.93
C ALA A 554 35.84 -6.11 -15.93
N ILE A 555 37.01 -6.62 -15.59
CA ILE A 555 38.19 -6.62 -16.46
C ILE A 555 37.94 -7.48 -17.70
N ASN A 556 37.44 -8.71 -17.55
CA ASN A 556 37.12 -9.58 -18.67
C ASN A 556 36.12 -8.94 -19.63
N ARG A 557 35.09 -8.28 -19.12
CA ARG A 557 34.13 -7.49 -19.93
C ARG A 557 34.82 -6.35 -20.67
N LEU A 558 35.69 -5.63 -19.99
CA LEU A 558 36.39 -4.50 -20.60
C LEU A 558 37.28 -4.98 -21.77
N MET A 559 37.98 -6.09 -21.58
CA MET A 559 38.88 -6.68 -22.59
C MET A 559 38.12 -7.23 -23.81
N LEU A 560 36.96 -7.87 -23.60
CA LEU A 560 36.10 -8.32 -24.72
C LEU A 560 35.59 -7.14 -25.57
N LEU A 561 35.20 -6.03 -24.93
CA LEU A 561 34.79 -4.82 -25.65
C LEU A 561 35.92 -4.13 -26.41
N GLU A 562 37.17 -4.42 -26.06
CA GLU A 562 38.35 -3.92 -26.78
C GLU A 562 38.67 -4.78 -28.01
N GLU A 563 38.48 -6.11 -27.91
CA GLU A 563 38.64 -7.03 -29.04
C GLU A 563 37.58 -6.85 -30.14
N ASP A 564 36.33 -6.55 -29.79
CA ASP A 564 35.24 -6.27 -30.73
C ASP A 564 35.38 -4.90 -31.45
N ALA A 565 36.32 -4.06 -31.03
CA ALA A 565 36.52 -2.71 -31.56
C ALA A 565 37.73 -2.59 -32.53
N ILE A 566 38.47 -3.69 -32.70
CA ILE A 566 39.58 -3.85 -33.65
C ILE A 566 39.12 -4.72 -34.84
#